data_e6e43d897a42940470b5013b4425d36f
#
_entry.id   e6e43d897a42940470b5013b4425d36f
#
_cell.length_a   1.000
_cell.length_b   1.000
_cell.length_c   1.000
_cell.angle_alpha   90.00
_cell.angle_beta   90.00
_cell.angle_gamma   90.00
#
_symmetry.space_group_name_H-M   'P 1'
#
loop_
_entity.id
_entity.type
_entity.pdbx_description
1 polymer ?
#
loop_
_entity_poly.entity_id
_entity_poly.type
_entity_poly.pdbx_seq_one_letter_code
_entity_poly.pdbx_strand_id
1 'polypeptide(L)'
;SKHIDDNCSGRTNSNILEDTFEAFIGALYHDTGDFKLVERYIINIIEKYVDFSETILHDNNYKDQILRYLQHNYKVYPTYDTYKDENIYICKIYKEDEYIETGSGNSKKKSEQEASRRALIKYCVISE
;
A
#
# COMPACT_ATOMS: atom_id res chain seq x y z
N SER A 1 -21.14 0.60 -17.59
CA SER A 1 -20.50 -0.57 -17.04
C SER A 1 -20.27 -0.39 -15.55
N LYS A 2 -20.01 -1.47 -14.89
CA LYS A 2 -19.69 -1.43 -13.48
C LYS A 2 -18.48 -0.54 -13.20
N HIS A 3 -17.53 -0.56 -14.10
CA HIS A 3 -16.31 0.23 -13.95
C HIS A 3 -16.61 1.72 -14.01
N ILE A 4 -17.48 2.13 -14.90
CA ILE A 4 -17.88 3.53 -14.99
C ILE A 4 -18.64 3.96 -13.74
N ASP A 5 -19.53 3.09 -13.27
CA ASP A 5 -20.29 3.38 -12.07
C ASP A 5 -19.38 3.50 -10.85
N ASP A 6 -18.38 2.65 -10.77
CA ASP A 6 -17.40 2.70 -9.68
C ASP A 6 -16.64 4.02 -9.70
N ASN A 7 -16.25 4.49 -10.86
CA ASN A 7 -15.55 5.76 -10.98
C ASN A 7 -16.42 6.93 -10.54
N CYS A 8 -17.68 6.93 -10.93
CA CYS A 8 -18.62 7.97 -10.53
C CYS A 8 -18.86 7.95 -9.03
N SER A 9 -19.05 6.76 -8.46
CA SER A 9 -19.22 6.62 -7.02
C SER A 9 -18.00 7.08 -6.26
N GLY A 10 -16.80 6.73 -6.73
CA GLY A 10 -15.57 7.13 -6.09
C GLY A 10 -15.40 8.64 -6.07
N ARG A 11 -15.74 9.29 -7.18
CA ARG A 11 -15.65 10.74 -7.26
C ARG A 11 -16.63 11.43 -6.32
N THR A 12 -17.86 10.92 -6.24
CA THR A 12 -18.88 11.47 -5.35
C THR A 12 -18.46 11.30 -3.90
N ASN A 13 -17.94 10.14 -3.55
CA ASN A 13 -17.49 9.88 -2.19
C ASN A 13 -16.32 10.78 -1.80
N SER A 14 -15.42 11.04 -2.73
CA SER A 14 -14.29 11.93 -2.49
C SER A 14 -14.75 13.34 -2.20
N ASN A 15 -15.72 13.86 -2.98
CA ASN A 15 -16.27 15.18 -2.75
C ASN A 15 -16.97 15.30 -1.41
N ILE A 16 -17.73 14.27 -1.03
CA ILE A 16 -18.42 14.25 0.27
C ILE A 16 -17.40 14.28 1.39
N LEU A 17 -16.31 13.53 1.26
CA LEU A 17 -15.26 13.49 2.27
C LEU A 17 -14.58 14.84 2.41
N GLU A 18 -14.31 15.51 1.29
CA GLU A 18 -13.71 16.84 1.29
C GLU A 18 -14.62 17.84 2.00
N ASP A 19 -15.89 17.86 1.64
CA ASP A 19 -16.85 18.78 2.24
C ASP A 19 -16.99 18.54 3.74
N THR A 20 -17.05 17.29 4.14
CA THR A 20 -17.15 16.93 5.55
C THR A 20 -15.90 17.37 6.32
N PHE A 21 -14.72 17.18 5.74
CA PHE A 21 -13.47 17.56 6.35
C PHE A 21 -13.38 19.09 6.50
N GLU A 22 -13.75 19.82 5.46
CA GLU A 22 -13.76 21.28 5.50
C GLU A 22 -14.70 21.79 6.57
N ALA A 23 -15.90 21.23 6.65
CA ALA A 23 -16.88 21.62 7.67
C ALA A 23 -16.36 21.35 9.06
N PHE A 24 -15.72 20.20 9.27
CA PHE A 24 -15.14 19.82 10.56
C PHE A 24 -14.06 20.83 10.97
N ILE A 25 -13.16 21.15 10.06
CA ILE A 25 -12.07 22.08 10.33
C ILE A 25 -12.61 23.47 10.61
N GLY A 26 -13.61 23.92 9.84
CA GLY A 26 -14.26 25.19 10.07
C GLY A 26 -14.90 25.27 11.43
N ALA A 27 -15.61 24.22 11.84
CA ALA A 27 -16.22 24.18 13.17
C ALA A 27 -15.17 24.20 14.27
N LEU A 28 -14.10 23.44 14.10
CA LEU A 28 -13.00 23.41 15.07
C LEU A 28 -12.36 24.79 15.23
N TYR A 29 -12.11 25.48 14.14
CA TYR A 29 -11.58 26.83 14.16
C TYR A 29 -12.53 27.80 14.86
N HIS A 30 -13.81 27.71 14.56
CA HIS A 30 -14.84 28.58 15.16
C HIS A 30 -14.89 28.38 16.67
N ASP A 31 -14.83 27.12 17.12
CA ASP A 31 -14.91 26.82 18.55
C ASP A 31 -13.65 27.25 19.32
N THR A 32 -12.47 27.00 18.76
CA THR A 32 -11.24 27.29 19.45
C THR A 32 -10.73 28.70 19.24
N GLY A 33 -11.03 29.29 18.09
CA GLY A 33 -10.53 30.61 17.72
C GLY A 33 -9.02 30.64 17.55
N ASP A 34 -8.37 29.47 17.51
CA ASP A 34 -6.93 29.39 17.43
C ASP A 34 -6.51 28.73 16.12
N PHE A 35 -6.09 29.55 15.17
CA PHE A 35 -5.70 29.10 13.86
C PHE A 35 -4.49 28.14 13.90
N LYS A 36 -3.53 28.44 14.77
CA LYS A 36 -2.34 27.60 14.86
C LYS A 36 -2.64 26.21 15.40
N LEU A 37 -3.56 26.11 16.33
CA LEU A 37 -4.01 24.84 16.86
C LEU A 37 -4.68 24.00 15.77
N VAL A 38 -5.54 24.62 15.00
CA VAL A 38 -6.24 23.96 13.90
C VAL A 38 -5.24 23.51 12.85
N GLU A 39 -4.30 24.37 12.49
CA GLU A 39 -3.26 24.05 11.51
C GLU A 39 -2.46 22.81 11.95
N ARG A 40 -2.04 22.77 13.21
CA ARG A 40 -1.29 21.65 13.75
C ARG A 40 -2.10 20.35 13.69
N TYR A 41 -3.39 20.46 13.99
CA TYR A 41 -4.29 19.30 13.93
C TYR A 41 -4.41 18.76 12.51
N ILE A 42 -4.55 19.64 11.53
CA ILE A 42 -4.65 19.27 10.12
C ILE A 42 -3.38 18.57 9.66
N ILE A 43 -2.22 19.12 10.02
CA ILE A 43 -0.93 18.53 9.63
C ILE A 43 -0.80 17.13 10.19
N ASN A 44 -1.16 16.93 11.46
CA ASN A 44 -1.09 15.61 12.09
C ASN A 44 -1.98 14.60 11.38
N ILE A 45 -3.18 15.00 11.00
CA ILE A 45 -4.12 14.11 10.29
C ILE A 45 -3.56 13.73 8.93
N ILE A 46 -3.03 14.71 8.20
CA ILE A 46 -2.48 14.45 6.87
C ILE A 46 -1.29 13.50 6.94
N GLU A 47 -0.39 13.72 7.89
CA GLU A 47 0.77 12.84 8.07
C GLU A 47 0.36 11.40 8.36
N LYS A 48 -0.60 11.22 9.25
CA LYS A 48 -1.11 9.89 9.58
C LYS A 48 -1.79 9.24 8.39
N TYR A 49 -2.52 10.01 7.61
CA TYR A 49 -3.19 9.49 6.41
C TYR A 49 -2.19 9.01 5.37
N VAL A 50 -1.13 9.79 5.15
CA VAL A 50 -0.09 9.43 4.19
C VAL A 50 0.60 8.13 4.63
N ASP A 51 0.98 8.04 5.91
CA ASP A 51 1.61 6.84 6.46
C ASP A 51 0.71 5.61 6.29
N PHE A 52 -0.56 5.76 6.62
CA PHE A 52 -1.53 4.68 6.52
C PHE A 52 -1.71 4.23 5.06
N SER A 53 -1.83 5.19 4.16
CA SER A 53 -1.99 4.90 2.72
C SER A 53 -0.77 4.18 2.15
N GLU A 54 0.42 4.62 2.51
CA GLU A 54 1.65 3.96 2.08
C GLU A 54 1.70 2.53 2.58
N THR A 55 1.37 2.33 3.85
CA THR A 55 1.39 1.00 4.45
C THR A 55 0.45 0.07 3.70
N ILE A 56 -0.77 0.51 3.42
CA ILE A 56 -1.75 -0.30 2.71
C ILE A 56 -1.28 -0.63 1.30
N LEU A 57 -0.81 0.39 0.57
CA LEU A 57 -0.41 0.20 -0.82
C LEU A 57 0.78 -0.73 -0.97
N HIS A 58 1.75 -0.60 -0.06
CA HIS A 58 2.98 -1.41 -0.15
C HIS A 58 2.83 -2.79 0.47
N ASP A 59 2.11 -2.90 1.60
CA ASP A 59 2.03 -4.16 2.32
C ASP A 59 1.05 -5.14 1.74
N ASN A 60 -0.08 -4.65 1.23
CA ASN A 60 -1.17 -5.52 0.82
C ASN A 60 -1.24 -5.74 -0.68
N ASN A 61 -0.52 -4.94 -1.46
CA ASN A 61 -0.67 -5.00 -2.90
C ASN A 61 0.07 -6.20 -3.52
N TYR A 62 1.38 -6.24 -3.39
CA TYR A 62 2.16 -7.23 -4.11
C TYR A 62 2.23 -8.58 -3.41
N LYS A 63 2.47 -8.58 -2.12
CA LYS A 63 2.55 -9.85 -1.37
C LYS A 63 1.22 -10.59 -1.40
N ASP A 64 0.13 -9.88 -1.24
CA ASP A 64 -1.19 -10.48 -1.28
C ASP A 64 -1.52 -11.00 -2.68
N GLN A 65 -1.17 -10.26 -3.71
CA GLN A 65 -1.40 -10.67 -5.08
C GLN A 65 -0.64 -11.94 -5.45
N ILE A 66 0.65 -12.02 -5.07
CA ILE A 66 1.44 -13.21 -5.40
C ILE A 66 0.94 -14.42 -4.60
N LEU A 67 0.52 -14.21 -3.36
CA LEU A 67 -0.06 -15.28 -2.55
C LEU A 67 -1.30 -15.85 -3.24
N ARG A 68 -2.21 -14.99 -3.64
CA ARG A 68 -3.43 -15.42 -4.30
C ARG A 68 -3.16 -16.11 -5.63
N TYR A 69 -2.22 -15.59 -6.40
CA TYR A 69 -1.86 -16.17 -7.67
C TYR A 69 -1.31 -17.59 -7.51
N LEU A 70 -0.38 -17.78 -6.59
CA LEU A 70 0.21 -19.10 -6.37
C LEU A 70 -0.79 -20.08 -5.80
N GLN A 71 -1.66 -19.62 -4.89
CA GLN A 71 -2.71 -20.46 -4.34
C GLN A 71 -3.70 -20.90 -5.41
N HIS A 72 -4.11 -19.96 -6.25
CA HIS A 72 -5.12 -20.25 -7.26
C HIS A 72 -4.58 -21.18 -8.37
N ASN A 73 -3.36 -20.94 -8.83
CA ASN A 73 -2.82 -21.64 -10.00
C ASN A 73 -2.02 -22.88 -9.64
N TYR A 74 -1.36 -22.92 -8.50
CA TYR A 74 -0.45 -24.00 -8.14
C TYR A 74 -0.78 -24.66 -6.81
N LYS A 75 -1.71 -24.10 -6.05
CA LYS A 75 -2.11 -24.62 -4.72
C LYS A 75 -0.93 -24.63 -3.73
N VAL A 76 -0.04 -23.66 -3.85
CA VAL A 76 1.12 -23.54 -2.97
C VAL A 76 1.21 -22.13 -2.42
N TYR A 77 2.00 -21.96 -1.36
CA TYR A 77 2.26 -20.66 -0.76
C TYR A 77 3.67 -20.19 -1.12
N PRO A 78 3.85 -18.88 -1.29
CA PRO A 78 5.19 -18.37 -1.51
C PRO A 78 6.03 -18.48 -0.24
N THR A 79 7.32 -18.73 -0.40
CA THR A 79 8.27 -18.76 0.69
C THR A 79 9.28 -17.65 0.48
N TYR A 80 9.66 -16.97 1.54
CA TYR A 80 10.57 -15.83 1.48
C TYR A 80 11.84 -16.15 2.25
N ASP A 81 12.98 -15.88 1.63
CA ASP A 81 14.29 -15.97 2.29
C ASP A 81 14.87 -14.56 2.27
N THR A 82 14.85 -13.90 3.41
CA THR A 82 15.28 -12.51 3.53
C THR A 82 16.52 -12.42 4.41
N TYR A 83 17.54 -11.71 3.93
CA TYR A 83 18.76 -11.50 4.70
C TYR A 83 19.23 -10.06 4.47
N LYS A 84 20.10 -9.60 5.36
CA LYS A 84 20.67 -8.26 5.30
C LYS A 84 22.06 -8.33 4.68
N ASP A 85 22.30 -7.46 3.68
CA ASP A 85 23.60 -7.34 3.03
C ASP A 85 24.02 -5.88 3.13
N GLU A 86 25.00 -5.61 3.97
CA GLU A 86 25.46 -4.25 4.28
C GLU A 86 24.29 -3.42 4.82
N ASN A 87 23.82 -2.43 4.06
CA ASN A 87 22.75 -1.53 4.49
C ASN A 87 21.41 -1.82 3.83
N ILE A 88 21.33 -2.88 3.04
CA ILE A 88 20.09 -3.22 2.36
C ILE A 88 19.66 -4.63 2.74
N TYR A 89 18.37 -4.90 2.57
CA TYR A 89 17.81 -6.22 2.74
C TYR A 89 17.57 -6.84 1.37
N ILE A 90 17.85 -8.13 1.25
CA ILE A 90 17.65 -8.87 0.02
C ILE A 90 16.67 -10.00 0.32
N CYS A 91 15.66 -10.13 -0.51
CA CYS A 91 14.64 -11.15 -0.33
C CYS A 91 14.52 -11.99 -1.59
N LYS A 92 14.63 -13.30 -1.42
CA LYS A 92 14.38 -14.25 -2.49
C LYS A 92 13.03 -14.91 -2.26
N ILE A 93 12.23 -14.95 -3.30
CA ILE A 93 10.91 -15.56 -3.20
C ILE A 93 10.90 -16.88 -3.97
N TYR A 94 10.27 -17.88 -3.36
CA TYR A 94 10.23 -19.24 -3.88
C TYR A 94 8.80 -19.75 -3.96
N LYS A 95 8.56 -20.59 -4.93
CA LYS A 95 7.33 -21.39 -5.02
C LYS A 95 7.73 -22.79 -4.58
N GLU A 96 7.43 -23.12 -3.33
CA GLU A 96 7.97 -24.29 -2.66
C GLU A 96 9.50 -24.20 -2.66
N ASP A 97 10.20 -25.10 -3.37
CA ASP A 97 11.66 -25.07 -3.44
C ASP A 97 12.16 -24.43 -4.73
N GLU A 98 11.25 -23.94 -5.56
CA GLU A 98 11.63 -23.37 -6.85
C GLU A 98 11.83 -21.86 -6.72
N TYR A 99 13.02 -21.41 -7.05
CA TYR A 99 13.34 -19.98 -7.04
C TYR A 99 12.52 -19.23 -8.08
N ILE A 100 11.96 -18.07 -7.69
CA ILE A 100 11.21 -17.25 -8.60
C ILE A 100 11.95 -15.96 -8.91
N GLU A 101 12.17 -15.11 -7.90
CA GLU A 101 12.78 -13.80 -8.11
C GLU A 101 13.43 -13.28 -6.84
N THR A 102 14.19 -12.20 -6.97
CA THR A 102 14.89 -11.53 -5.88
C THR A 102 14.48 -10.06 -5.86
N GLY A 103 14.24 -9.53 -4.67
CA GLY A 103 13.98 -8.11 -4.47
C GLY A 103 14.90 -7.55 -3.40
N SER A 104 15.04 -6.23 -3.37
CA SER A 104 15.86 -5.56 -2.36
C SER A 104 15.15 -4.30 -1.87
N GLY A 105 15.56 -3.83 -0.70
CA GLY A 105 14.97 -2.63 -0.12
C GLY A 105 15.67 -2.25 1.16
N ASN A 106 15.28 -1.09 1.69
CA ASN A 106 15.84 -0.56 2.93
C ASN A 106 15.38 -1.31 4.17
N SER A 107 14.37 -2.15 4.04
CA SER A 107 13.84 -2.94 5.15
C SER A 107 13.42 -4.29 4.63
N LYS A 108 13.23 -5.25 5.56
CA LYS A 108 12.70 -6.56 5.20
C LYS A 108 11.41 -6.44 4.41
N LYS A 109 10.52 -5.60 4.90
CA LYS A 109 9.20 -5.39 4.30
C LYS A 109 9.32 -4.92 2.86
N LYS A 110 10.15 -3.93 2.62
CA LYS A 110 10.35 -3.38 1.28
C LYS A 110 10.98 -4.39 0.35
N SER A 111 11.94 -5.18 0.83
CA SER A 111 12.58 -6.21 0.02
C SER A 111 11.59 -7.31 -0.36
N GLU A 112 10.70 -7.69 0.55
CA GLU A 112 9.68 -8.69 0.28
C GLU A 112 8.64 -8.17 -0.71
N GLN A 113 8.26 -6.91 -0.61
CA GLN A 113 7.33 -6.29 -1.56
C GLN A 113 7.95 -6.23 -2.95
N GLU A 114 9.21 -5.87 -3.04
CA GLU A 114 9.88 -5.79 -4.33
C GLU A 114 10.04 -7.18 -4.96
N ALA A 115 10.39 -8.20 -4.17
CA ALA A 115 10.47 -9.57 -4.65
C ALA A 115 9.12 -10.04 -5.16
N SER A 116 8.07 -9.73 -4.43
CA SER A 116 6.71 -10.09 -4.83
C SER A 116 6.30 -9.40 -6.12
N ARG A 117 6.63 -8.11 -6.26
CA ARG A 117 6.34 -7.36 -7.47
C ARG A 117 7.04 -7.98 -8.68
N ARG A 118 8.31 -8.31 -8.54
CA ARG A 118 9.07 -8.92 -9.63
C ARG A 118 8.55 -10.31 -9.98
N ALA A 119 8.12 -11.07 -8.97
CA ALA A 119 7.51 -12.37 -9.20
C ALA A 119 6.21 -12.23 -10.01
N LEU A 120 5.39 -11.25 -9.69
CA LEU A 120 4.15 -11.00 -10.41
C LEU A 120 4.42 -10.60 -11.86
N ILE A 121 5.45 -9.81 -12.09
CA ILE A 121 5.87 -9.43 -13.44
C ILE A 121 6.33 -10.68 -14.20
N LYS A 122 7.10 -11.53 -13.55
CA LYS A 122 7.61 -12.75 -14.18
C LYS A 122 6.48 -13.68 -14.60
N TYR A 123 5.40 -13.74 -13.81
CA TYR A 123 4.22 -14.55 -14.15
C TYR A 123 3.23 -13.80 -15.04
N CYS A 124 3.56 -12.59 -15.44
CA CYS A 124 2.69 -11.77 -16.30
C CYS A 124 1.37 -11.40 -15.65
N VAL A 125 1.32 -11.36 -14.32
CA VAL A 125 0.13 -10.94 -13.58
C VAL A 125 -0.01 -9.42 -13.62
N ILE A 126 1.12 -8.73 -13.53
CA ILE A 126 1.17 -7.27 -13.65
C ILE A 126 2.23 -6.89 -14.68
N SER A 127 2.14 -5.66 -15.18
CA SER A 127 3.16 -5.14 -16.09
C SER A 127 4.14 -4.24 -15.34
N GLU A 128 5.30 -4.15 -15.92
CA GLU A 128 6.39 -3.36 -15.37
C GLU A 128 6.11 -1.87 -15.34
#